data_cc5ab438db6b9a0d6d57dadedbb6b356
#
_entry.id   cc5ab438db6b9a0d6d57dadedbb6b356
#
_cell.length_a   1.000
_cell.length_b   1.000
_cell.length_c   1.000
_cell.angle_alpha   90.00
_cell.angle_beta   90.00
_cell.angle_gamma   90.00
#
_symmetry.space_group_name_H-M   'P 1'
#
loop_
_entity.id
_entity.type
_entity.pdbx_description
1 polymer ?
#
loop_
_entity_poly.entity_id
_entity_poly.type
_entity_poly.pdbx_seq_one_letter_code
_entity_poly.pdbx_strand_id
1 'polypeptide(L)'
;MHWTFRDDKTRVPQPDEYFGFVYVITNKLTTKQYIGCKQYWQMRKRKRHKPSNWRVYTSSSKELNEDIDKLGKRRFKFEIIQEYKTKRGIHYYEQYYQMKHHVLTAVIEGSDEPAYYNKNIGGIRFYVPLERWEDPEWKRKHDGLKLKGPYKITFDTGKEITTDNLQGWAKENNYHSQLLYHVLNKTKTKRRKDGKAYLRRNHKDIVKVERLSDEEEK
;
A
#
# COMPACT_ATOMS: atom_id res chain seq x y z
N MET A 1 14.32 3.43 24.80
CA MET A 1 13.11 3.84 24.06
C MET A 1 13.33 5.24 23.54
N HIS A 2 12.95 5.55 22.30
CA HIS A 2 13.18 6.87 21.68
C HIS A 2 11.89 7.70 21.55
N TRP A 3 10.74 7.14 21.90
CA TRP A 3 9.44 7.78 21.86
C TRP A 3 9.21 8.69 23.06
N THR A 4 8.76 9.91 22.83
CA THR A 4 8.27 10.86 23.84
C THR A 4 6.88 11.34 23.44
N PHE A 5 6.03 11.73 24.37
CA PHE A 5 4.77 12.37 24.01
C PHE A 5 5.01 13.81 23.53
N ARG A 6 4.17 14.25 22.60
CA ARG A 6 4.28 15.58 22.01
C ARG A 6 3.87 16.68 22.98
N ASP A 7 2.81 16.41 23.72
CA ASP A 7 2.19 17.31 24.70
C ASP A 7 2.88 17.27 26.07
N ASP A 8 3.31 16.10 26.50
CA ASP A 8 3.93 15.88 27.81
C ASP A 8 5.09 14.87 27.71
N LYS A 9 6.30 15.36 27.83
CA LYS A 9 7.52 14.54 27.75
C LYS A 9 7.77 13.66 28.99
N THR A 10 7.07 13.90 30.09
CA THR A 10 7.16 13.09 31.30
C THR A 10 6.25 11.87 31.24
N ARG A 11 5.24 11.90 30.36
CA ARG A 11 4.32 10.80 30.14
C ARG A 11 5.01 9.57 29.56
N VAL A 12 4.63 8.40 30.06
CA VAL A 12 5.16 7.11 29.62
C VAL A 12 4.07 6.34 28.87
N PRO A 13 4.41 5.69 27.73
CA PRO A 13 3.47 4.84 26.99
C PRO A 13 2.90 3.70 27.85
N GLN A 14 1.60 3.42 27.69
CA GLN A 14 0.86 2.44 28.49
C GLN A 14 0.34 1.28 27.61
N PRO A 15 1.21 0.33 27.23
CA PRO A 15 0.88 -0.75 26.30
C PRO A 15 -0.18 -1.73 26.83
N ASP A 16 -0.38 -1.78 28.17
CA ASP A 16 -1.38 -2.66 28.77
C ASP A 16 -2.79 -2.10 28.70
N GLU A 17 -2.92 -0.77 28.72
CA GLU A 17 -4.20 -0.08 28.65
C GLU A 17 -4.64 0.24 27.22
N TYR A 18 -3.67 0.56 26.34
CA TYR A 18 -3.94 1.00 24.98
C TYR A 18 -3.58 -0.07 23.95
N PHE A 19 -4.25 0.01 22.82
CA PHE A 19 -3.96 -0.85 21.66
C PHE A 19 -2.68 -0.41 20.94
N GLY A 20 -2.47 0.90 20.85
CA GLY A 20 -1.36 1.51 20.15
C GLY A 20 -1.47 3.02 20.12
N PHE A 21 -0.66 3.65 19.30
CA PHE A 21 -0.54 5.10 19.24
C PHE A 21 -0.41 5.62 17.81
N VAL A 22 -0.79 6.87 17.64
CA VAL A 22 -0.46 7.68 16.45
C VAL A 22 0.74 8.55 16.78
N TYR A 23 1.65 8.68 15.84
CA TYR A 23 2.92 9.35 16.05
C TYR A 23 3.29 10.27 14.89
N VAL A 24 4.20 11.19 15.16
CA VAL A 24 4.92 11.98 14.18
C VAL A 24 6.43 11.79 14.36
N ILE A 25 7.14 11.64 13.25
CA ILE A 25 8.60 11.65 13.20
C ILE A 25 9.02 12.87 12.41
N THR A 26 9.89 13.69 12.98
CA THR A 26 10.38 14.93 12.36
C THR A 26 11.87 14.83 12.11
N ASN A 27 12.30 15.04 10.89
CA ASN A 27 13.70 15.27 10.55
C ASN A 27 14.08 16.70 10.99
N LYS A 28 15.02 16.82 11.94
CA LYS A 28 15.40 18.11 12.52
C LYS A 28 16.20 19.01 11.56
N LEU A 29 16.74 18.44 10.49
CA LEU A 29 17.55 19.19 9.51
C LEU A 29 16.66 19.81 8.43
N THR A 30 15.69 19.03 7.91
CA THR A 30 14.85 19.45 6.79
C THR A 30 13.45 19.87 7.22
N THR A 31 13.08 19.68 8.50
CA THR A 31 11.73 19.82 9.04
C THR A 31 10.69 18.83 8.47
N LYS A 32 11.06 18.01 7.50
CA LYS A 32 10.20 17.01 6.87
C LYS A 32 9.67 16.00 7.89
N GLN A 33 8.39 15.68 7.82
CA GLN A 33 7.69 14.87 8.82
C GLN A 33 7.11 13.58 8.24
N TYR A 34 6.78 12.66 9.12
CA TYR A 34 6.01 11.45 8.80
C TYR A 34 4.98 11.20 9.89
N ILE A 35 3.71 11.03 9.51
CA ILE A 35 2.62 10.66 10.43
C ILE A 35 2.23 9.21 10.18
N GLY A 36 2.23 8.40 11.24
CA GLY A 36 1.87 6.99 11.17
C GLY A 36 1.26 6.49 12.47
N CYS A 37 0.88 5.23 12.48
CA CYS A 37 0.43 4.57 13.69
C CYS A 37 1.22 3.30 13.99
N LYS A 38 1.24 2.91 15.27
CA LYS A 38 1.90 1.69 15.72
C LYS A 38 1.11 1.02 16.83
N GLN A 39 0.90 -0.28 16.70
CA GLN A 39 0.30 -1.09 17.76
C GLN A 39 1.37 -1.58 18.74
N TYR A 40 1.01 -1.70 20.02
CA TYR A 40 1.91 -2.21 21.06
C TYR A 40 2.12 -3.71 21.00
N TRP A 41 1.08 -4.45 20.60
CA TRP A 41 1.07 -5.91 20.59
C TRP A 41 0.84 -6.47 19.18
N GLN A 42 1.52 -7.55 18.88
CA GLN A 42 1.15 -8.38 17.74
C GLN A 42 -0.12 -9.16 18.10
N MET A 43 -1.10 -9.14 17.21
CA MET A 43 -2.37 -9.81 17.40
C MET A 43 -2.41 -11.14 16.67
N ARG A 44 -2.87 -12.20 17.35
CA ARG A 44 -3.17 -13.50 16.75
C ARG A 44 -4.58 -13.93 17.15
N LYS A 45 -5.41 -14.30 16.19
CA LYS A 45 -6.84 -14.65 16.42
C LYS A 45 -7.56 -13.63 17.31
N ARG A 46 -7.32 -12.32 17.07
CA ARG A 46 -7.88 -11.18 17.83
C ARG A 46 -7.42 -11.06 19.29
N LYS A 47 -6.49 -11.87 19.73
CA LYS A 47 -5.90 -11.79 21.10
C LYS A 47 -4.48 -11.24 21.03
N ARG A 48 -4.03 -10.57 22.10
CA ARG A 48 -2.64 -10.17 22.27
C ARG A 48 -1.77 -11.42 22.26
N HIS A 49 -0.70 -11.42 21.47
CA HIS A 49 0.17 -12.59 21.31
C HIS A 49 1.55 -12.32 21.89
N LYS A 50 2.26 -11.35 21.37
CA LYS A 50 3.58 -10.93 21.85
C LYS A 50 3.76 -9.43 21.65
N PRO A 51 4.66 -8.77 22.40
CA PRO A 51 4.98 -7.36 22.17
C PRO A 51 5.42 -7.15 20.72
N SER A 52 4.99 -6.06 20.13
CA SER A 52 5.52 -5.63 18.84
C SER A 52 6.89 -4.98 19.02
N ASN A 53 7.56 -4.67 17.92
CA ASN A 53 8.85 -3.96 17.97
C ASN A 53 8.71 -2.44 18.19
N TRP A 54 7.62 -1.96 18.78
CA TRP A 54 7.29 -0.53 18.88
C TRP A 54 8.39 0.32 19.54
N ARG A 55 9.13 -0.25 20.50
CA ARG A 55 10.19 0.48 21.23
C ARG A 55 11.35 0.92 20.35
N VAL A 56 11.63 0.18 19.28
CA VAL A 56 12.74 0.45 18.35
C VAL A 56 12.26 0.83 16.95
N TYR A 57 10.95 0.76 16.73
CA TYR A 57 10.33 1.01 15.44
C TYR A 57 10.52 2.45 14.99
N THR A 58 10.85 2.63 13.72
CA THR A 58 11.03 3.95 13.11
C THR A 58 9.84 4.30 12.20
N SER A 59 9.58 3.52 11.16
CA SER A 59 8.41 3.70 10.30
C SER A 59 8.25 2.54 9.32
N SER A 60 7.19 2.58 8.52
CA SER A 60 7.05 1.75 7.31
C SER A 60 7.49 2.49 6.03
N SER A 61 7.86 3.77 6.13
CA SER A 61 8.34 4.55 4.99
C SER A 61 9.80 4.19 4.69
N LYS A 62 10.05 3.71 3.46
CA LYS A 62 11.40 3.37 3.00
C LYS A 62 12.29 4.62 2.99
N GLU A 63 11.80 5.72 2.40
CA GLU A 63 12.52 6.98 2.29
C GLU A 63 12.93 7.55 3.67
N LEU A 64 12.00 7.55 4.65
CA LEU A 64 12.33 7.99 6.00
C LEU A 64 13.38 7.10 6.66
N ASN A 65 13.30 5.78 6.49
CA ASN A 65 14.29 4.87 7.07
C ASN A 65 15.67 5.03 6.42
N GLU A 66 15.74 5.23 5.10
CA GLU A 66 16.99 5.55 4.39
C GLU A 66 17.62 6.84 4.92
N ASP A 67 16.83 7.88 5.17
CA ASP A 67 17.32 9.12 5.77
C ASP A 67 17.76 8.92 7.23
N ILE A 68 17.07 8.11 8.01
CA ILE A 68 17.48 7.77 9.38
C ILE A 68 18.82 7.04 9.40
N ASP A 69 19.03 6.10 8.47
CA ASP A 69 20.27 5.35 8.36
C ASP A 69 21.44 6.24 7.91
N LYS A 70 21.18 7.18 7.00
CA LYS A 70 22.17 8.09 6.42
C LYS A 70 22.58 9.22 7.37
N LEU A 71 21.61 9.83 8.05
CA LEU A 71 21.81 11.02 8.88
C LEU A 71 22.04 10.70 10.36
N GLY A 72 21.70 9.48 10.75
CA GLY A 72 21.71 9.03 12.14
C GLY A 72 20.44 9.41 12.91
N LYS A 73 19.96 8.47 13.71
CA LYS A 73 18.68 8.54 14.44
C LYS A 73 18.54 9.78 15.36
N ARG A 74 19.67 10.34 15.86
CA ARG A 74 19.67 11.54 16.72
C ARG A 74 19.21 12.81 15.99
N ARG A 75 19.22 12.81 14.67
CA ARG A 75 18.72 13.89 13.82
C ARG A 75 17.21 13.86 13.66
N PHE A 76 16.55 12.87 14.23
CA PHE A 76 15.10 12.72 14.17
C PHE A 76 14.47 12.83 15.55
N LYS A 77 13.27 13.44 15.59
CA LYS A 77 12.43 13.52 16.77
C LYS A 77 11.27 12.56 16.62
N PHE A 78 11.05 11.70 17.60
CA PHE A 78 10.02 10.66 17.60
C PHE A 78 8.98 11.00 18.65
N GLU A 79 7.78 11.43 18.23
CA GLU A 79 6.75 11.91 19.14
C GLU A 79 5.46 11.11 18.98
N ILE A 80 4.93 10.65 20.10
CA ILE A 80 3.59 10.12 20.21
C ILE A 80 2.62 11.31 20.27
N ILE A 81 1.67 11.35 19.34
CA ILE A 81 0.58 12.34 19.36
C ILE A 81 -0.43 11.93 20.41
N GLN A 82 -0.94 10.69 20.33
CA GLN A 82 -1.91 10.16 21.28
C GLN A 82 -2.00 8.63 21.21
N GLU A 83 -2.35 8.01 22.34
CA GLU A 83 -2.66 6.58 22.46
C GLU A 83 -4.15 6.31 22.29
N TYR A 84 -4.49 5.14 21.71
CA TYR A 84 -5.87 4.73 21.48
C TYR A 84 -6.12 3.29 21.90
N LYS A 85 -7.30 3.01 22.46
CA LYS A 85 -7.68 1.71 23.02
C LYS A 85 -8.03 0.65 21.96
N THR A 86 -8.29 1.06 20.72
CA THR A 86 -8.77 0.14 19.68
C THR A 86 -7.98 0.25 18.38
N LYS A 87 -7.95 -0.85 17.61
CA LYS A 87 -7.38 -0.86 16.25
C LYS A 87 -8.07 0.15 15.34
N ARG A 88 -9.40 0.26 15.42
CA ARG A 88 -10.16 1.25 14.63
C ARG A 88 -9.77 2.67 15.00
N GLY A 89 -9.58 2.94 16.29
CA GLY A 89 -9.16 4.25 16.78
C GLY A 89 -7.82 4.69 16.22
N ILE A 90 -6.77 3.84 16.29
CA ILE A 90 -5.46 4.24 15.78
C ILE A 90 -5.50 4.52 14.27
N HIS A 91 -6.23 3.72 13.48
CA HIS A 91 -6.32 3.94 12.03
C HIS A 91 -7.17 5.16 11.67
N TYR A 92 -8.28 5.39 12.39
CA TYR A 92 -9.10 6.56 12.18
C TYR A 92 -8.32 7.86 12.45
N TYR A 93 -7.65 7.93 13.59
CA TYR A 93 -6.91 9.13 13.97
C TYR A 93 -5.59 9.29 13.19
N GLU A 94 -4.96 8.21 12.75
CA GLU A 94 -3.86 8.30 11.79
C GLU A 94 -4.31 9.03 10.52
N GLN A 95 -5.40 8.59 9.90
CA GLN A 95 -5.96 9.23 8.70
C GLN A 95 -6.42 10.68 8.99
N TYR A 96 -7.07 10.91 10.13
CA TYR A 96 -7.47 12.24 10.55
C TYR A 96 -6.28 13.21 10.61
N TYR A 97 -5.19 12.82 11.28
CA TYR A 97 -4.00 13.68 11.34
C TYR A 97 -3.32 13.83 9.99
N GLN A 98 -3.26 12.78 9.18
CA GLN A 98 -2.70 12.86 7.84
C GLN A 98 -3.50 13.82 6.94
N MET A 99 -4.84 13.77 6.99
CA MET A 99 -5.70 14.71 6.25
C MET A 99 -5.59 16.13 6.81
N LYS A 100 -5.69 16.30 8.13
CA LYS A 100 -5.59 17.61 8.80
C LYS A 100 -4.31 18.35 8.47
N HIS A 101 -3.22 17.63 8.32
CA HIS A 101 -1.90 18.20 8.00
C HIS A 101 -1.57 18.18 6.51
N HIS A 102 -2.52 17.82 5.66
CA HIS A 102 -2.35 17.82 4.21
C HIS A 102 -1.08 17.07 3.75
N VAL A 103 -0.80 15.90 4.35
CA VAL A 103 0.50 15.21 4.20
C VAL A 103 0.89 14.83 2.77
N LEU A 104 -0.06 14.84 1.82
CA LEU A 104 0.20 14.52 0.41
C LEU A 104 0.48 15.77 -0.43
N THR A 105 0.17 16.95 0.07
CA THR A 105 0.19 18.19 -0.72
C THR A 105 0.94 19.32 -0.05
N ALA A 106 1.21 19.24 1.26
CA ALA A 106 1.97 20.23 1.95
C ALA A 106 3.44 20.23 1.51
N VAL A 107 3.99 21.41 1.27
CA VAL A 107 5.39 21.63 0.93
C VAL A 107 6.11 22.31 2.08
N ILE A 108 7.42 22.19 2.14
CA ILE A 108 8.28 22.91 3.09
C ILE A 108 8.25 24.38 2.72
N GLU A 109 8.10 25.24 3.72
CA GLU A 109 8.05 26.70 3.53
C GLU A 109 9.29 27.20 2.78
N GLY A 110 9.06 27.95 1.70
CA GLY A 110 10.12 28.47 0.84
C GLY A 110 10.73 27.47 -0.15
N SER A 111 10.12 26.31 -0.33
CA SER A 111 10.53 25.30 -1.33
C SER A 111 9.34 24.58 -1.95
N ASP A 112 9.59 23.84 -3.04
CA ASP A 112 8.60 22.93 -3.66
C ASP A 112 8.72 21.50 -3.13
N GLU A 113 9.54 21.28 -2.11
CA GLU A 113 9.76 19.94 -1.56
C GLU A 113 8.61 19.49 -0.67
N PRO A 114 8.15 18.23 -0.78
CA PRO A 114 7.11 17.70 0.09
C PRO A 114 7.48 17.80 1.57
N ALA A 115 6.60 18.39 2.38
CA ALA A 115 6.79 18.52 3.83
C ALA A 115 6.67 17.18 4.57
N TYR A 116 6.18 16.12 3.90
CA TYR A 116 5.98 14.81 4.52
C TYR A 116 6.60 13.68 3.72
N TYR A 117 7.07 12.65 4.42
CA TYR A 117 7.47 11.36 3.85
C TYR A 117 6.27 10.47 3.51
N ASN A 118 5.05 10.87 3.91
CA ASN A 118 3.83 10.15 3.60
C ASN A 118 3.53 10.20 2.09
N LYS A 119 3.21 9.03 1.50
CA LYS A 119 2.86 8.89 0.07
C LYS A 119 1.45 8.35 -0.13
N ASN A 120 0.72 8.13 0.96
CA ASN A 120 -0.67 7.67 0.94
C ASN A 120 -1.38 8.03 2.23
N ILE A 121 -2.72 8.07 2.18
CA ILE A 121 -3.60 8.19 3.32
C ILE A 121 -4.55 6.98 3.29
N GLY A 122 -4.46 6.12 4.29
CA GLY A 122 -5.21 4.87 4.31
C GLY A 122 -4.89 3.98 3.11
N GLY A 123 -5.90 3.59 2.33
CA GLY A 123 -5.74 2.85 1.07
C GLY A 123 -5.52 3.73 -0.16
N ILE A 124 -5.57 5.04 0.00
CA ILE A 124 -5.42 6.00 -1.10
C ILE A 124 -3.93 6.21 -1.35
N ARG A 125 -3.50 5.95 -2.59
CA ARG A 125 -2.10 6.12 -3.01
C ARG A 125 -2.03 7.15 -4.11
N PHE A 126 -1.31 8.25 -3.87
CA PHE A 126 -1.06 9.28 -4.86
C PHE A 126 0.42 9.26 -5.22
N TYR A 127 0.72 8.87 -6.45
CA TYR A 127 2.10 8.76 -6.97
C TYR A 127 2.45 9.88 -7.95
N VAL A 128 1.54 10.85 -8.10
CA VAL A 128 1.64 11.86 -9.15
C VAL A 128 1.42 13.24 -8.58
N PRO A 129 2.08 14.25 -9.14
CA PRO A 129 1.76 15.65 -8.85
C PRO A 129 0.27 15.93 -9.04
N LEU A 130 -0.27 16.83 -8.20
CA LEU A 130 -1.70 17.20 -8.20
C LEU A 130 -2.20 17.64 -9.58
N GLU A 131 -1.35 18.35 -10.33
CA GLU A 131 -1.66 18.88 -11.67
C GLU A 131 -2.02 17.77 -12.66
N ARG A 132 -1.55 16.53 -12.41
CA ARG A 132 -1.85 15.38 -13.27
C ARG A 132 -3.08 14.59 -12.87
N TRP A 133 -3.69 14.88 -11.73
CA TRP A 133 -4.89 14.16 -11.28
C TRP A 133 -6.10 14.43 -12.19
N GLU A 134 -6.16 15.63 -12.76
CA GLU A 134 -7.19 16.05 -13.71
C GLU A 134 -6.80 15.76 -15.17
N ASP A 135 -5.56 15.29 -15.42
CA ASP A 135 -5.13 14.93 -16.76
C ASP A 135 -5.84 13.66 -17.26
N PRO A 136 -6.72 13.75 -18.26
CA PRO A 136 -7.50 12.62 -18.75
C PRO A 136 -6.62 11.53 -19.40
N GLU A 137 -5.47 11.91 -19.94
CA GLU A 137 -4.55 10.96 -20.59
C GLU A 137 -3.75 10.19 -19.53
N TRP A 138 -3.26 10.89 -18.50
CA TRP A 138 -2.63 10.23 -17.37
C TRP A 138 -3.61 9.30 -16.66
N LYS A 139 -4.84 9.76 -16.43
CA LYS A 139 -5.91 8.99 -15.80
C LYS A 139 -6.23 7.73 -16.59
N ARG A 140 -6.35 7.80 -17.91
CA ARG A 140 -6.53 6.63 -18.78
C ARG A 140 -5.38 5.64 -18.70
N LYS A 141 -4.14 6.12 -18.57
CA LYS A 141 -2.94 5.28 -18.46
C LYS A 141 -2.79 4.62 -17.09
N HIS A 142 -3.32 5.22 -16.01
CA HIS A 142 -3.07 4.80 -14.62
C HIS A 142 -4.30 4.39 -13.83
N ASP A 143 -5.52 4.81 -14.20
CA ASP A 143 -6.78 4.31 -13.62
C ASP A 143 -7.11 2.90 -14.10
N GLY A 144 -6.09 2.06 -13.83
CA GLY A 144 -6.19 0.67 -14.21
C GLY A 144 -6.91 0.58 -15.53
N LEU A 145 -6.19 0.75 -16.55
CA LEU A 145 -6.37 0.08 -17.81
C LEU A 145 -6.46 -1.41 -17.52
N LYS A 146 -7.25 -1.69 -16.53
CA LYS A 146 -7.68 -2.99 -16.11
C LYS A 146 -8.48 -3.50 -17.28
N LEU A 147 -7.71 -3.79 -18.35
CA LEU A 147 -8.11 -4.85 -19.19
C LEU A 147 -9.38 -4.53 -20.00
N LYS A 148 -9.46 -3.30 -20.50
CA LYS A 148 -10.23 -2.98 -21.70
C LYS A 148 -9.28 -3.14 -22.87
N GLY A 149 -9.68 -3.90 -23.82
CA GLY A 149 -8.96 -4.18 -25.04
C GLY A 149 -9.24 -5.61 -25.49
N PRO A 150 -9.17 -5.91 -26.75
CA PRO A 150 -9.45 -7.26 -27.23
C PRO A 150 -8.41 -8.22 -26.64
N TYR A 151 -8.92 -9.26 -25.99
CA TYR A 151 -8.14 -10.36 -25.48
C TYR A 151 -8.45 -11.60 -26.30
N LYS A 152 -7.39 -12.33 -26.68
CA LYS A 152 -7.48 -13.64 -27.29
C LYS A 152 -7.22 -14.70 -26.22
N ILE A 153 -8.16 -15.60 -26.07
CA ILE A 153 -8.10 -16.74 -25.15
C ILE A 153 -7.96 -18.00 -26.00
N THR A 154 -6.89 -18.75 -25.80
CA THR A 154 -6.63 -20.01 -26.51
C THR A 154 -6.81 -21.18 -25.56
N PHE A 155 -7.61 -22.15 -25.93
CA PHE A 155 -7.89 -23.39 -25.20
C PHE A 155 -6.92 -24.50 -25.62
N ASP A 156 -6.83 -25.53 -24.79
CA ASP A 156 -6.05 -26.74 -25.06
C ASP A 156 -6.55 -27.53 -26.29
N THR A 157 -7.85 -27.37 -26.61
CA THR A 157 -8.46 -27.91 -27.84
C THR A 157 -8.09 -27.17 -29.12
N GLY A 158 -7.31 -26.09 -29.02
CA GLY A 158 -7.02 -25.18 -30.13
C GLY A 158 -8.13 -24.16 -30.43
N LYS A 159 -9.24 -24.19 -29.71
CA LYS A 159 -10.31 -23.19 -29.84
C LYS A 159 -9.79 -21.84 -29.39
N GLU A 160 -10.16 -20.78 -30.09
CA GLU A 160 -9.82 -19.40 -29.75
C GLU A 160 -11.09 -18.56 -29.59
N ILE A 161 -11.08 -17.66 -28.62
CA ILE A 161 -12.16 -16.71 -28.34
C ILE A 161 -11.55 -15.34 -28.15
N THR A 162 -12.19 -14.32 -28.73
CA THR A 162 -11.83 -12.91 -28.51
C THR A 162 -12.87 -12.25 -27.62
N THR A 163 -12.44 -11.41 -26.66
CA THR A 163 -13.32 -10.65 -25.77
C THR A 163 -12.69 -9.32 -25.40
N ASP A 164 -13.48 -8.26 -25.39
CA ASP A 164 -13.05 -6.94 -24.91
C ASP A 164 -13.09 -6.80 -23.39
N ASN A 165 -13.75 -7.72 -22.72
CA ASN A 165 -13.92 -7.74 -21.27
C ASN A 165 -13.56 -9.10 -20.67
N LEU A 166 -12.27 -9.34 -20.47
CA LEU A 166 -11.76 -10.60 -19.92
C LEU A 166 -12.41 -10.97 -18.57
N GLN A 167 -12.71 -10.00 -17.73
CA GLN A 167 -13.32 -10.23 -16.42
C GLN A 167 -14.80 -10.63 -16.54
N GLY A 168 -15.55 -9.93 -17.39
CA GLY A 168 -16.95 -10.25 -17.67
C GLY A 168 -17.08 -11.64 -18.28
N TRP A 169 -16.29 -11.90 -19.32
CA TRP A 169 -16.25 -13.21 -19.98
C TRP A 169 -15.92 -14.35 -18.99
N ALA A 170 -14.93 -14.14 -18.12
CA ALA A 170 -14.57 -15.12 -17.12
C ALA A 170 -15.73 -15.44 -16.17
N LYS A 171 -16.46 -14.42 -15.71
CA LYS A 171 -17.62 -14.56 -14.82
C LYS A 171 -18.77 -15.33 -15.50
N GLU A 172 -19.08 -14.98 -16.74
CA GLU A 172 -20.16 -15.61 -17.53
C GLU A 172 -19.88 -17.08 -17.84
N ASN A 173 -18.61 -17.42 -18.02
CA ASN A 173 -18.17 -18.78 -18.36
C ASN A 173 -17.65 -19.57 -17.16
N ASN A 174 -17.90 -19.10 -15.91
CA ASN A 174 -17.47 -19.73 -14.66
C ASN A 174 -15.95 -19.90 -14.50
N TYR A 175 -15.16 -19.01 -15.11
CA TYR A 175 -13.74 -18.93 -14.89
C TYR A 175 -13.36 -17.92 -13.82
N HIS A 176 -12.24 -18.16 -13.15
CA HIS A 176 -11.73 -17.25 -12.13
C HIS A 176 -10.85 -16.18 -12.77
N SER A 177 -11.33 -14.94 -12.85
CA SER A 177 -10.65 -13.85 -13.54
C SER A 177 -9.19 -13.64 -13.13
N GLN A 178 -8.86 -13.76 -11.84
CA GLN A 178 -7.48 -13.62 -11.36
C GLN A 178 -6.52 -14.66 -11.96
N LEU A 179 -6.98 -15.87 -12.28
CA LEU A 179 -6.15 -16.89 -12.90
C LEU A 179 -5.86 -16.54 -14.36
N LEU A 180 -6.82 -15.99 -15.08
CA LEU A 180 -6.62 -15.50 -16.44
C LEU A 180 -5.55 -14.42 -16.51
N TYR A 181 -5.51 -13.55 -15.49
CA TYR A 181 -4.43 -12.56 -15.35
C TYR A 181 -3.05 -13.17 -15.12
N HIS A 182 -2.98 -14.24 -14.36
CA HIS A 182 -1.72 -14.96 -14.15
C HIS A 182 -1.23 -15.62 -15.46
N VAL A 183 -2.13 -16.15 -16.28
CA VAL A 183 -1.80 -16.68 -17.58
C VAL A 183 -1.31 -15.59 -18.53
N LEU A 184 -2.06 -14.45 -18.60
CA LEU A 184 -1.72 -13.30 -19.43
C LEU A 184 -0.33 -12.73 -19.08
N ASN A 185 -0.03 -12.55 -17.79
CA ASN A 185 1.21 -11.92 -17.35
C ASN A 185 2.36 -12.90 -17.16
N LYS A 186 2.19 -14.17 -17.46
CA LYS A 186 3.19 -15.25 -17.21
C LYS A 186 3.76 -15.19 -15.77
N THR A 187 2.97 -14.68 -14.81
CA THR A 187 3.41 -14.54 -13.44
C THR A 187 3.54 -15.93 -12.81
N LYS A 188 4.74 -16.25 -12.35
CA LYS A 188 4.99 -17.50 -11.60
C LYS A 188 4.06 -17.53 -10.40
N THR A 189 3.11 -18.45 -10.38
CA THR A 189 2.25 -18.71 -9.23
C THR A 189 3.10 -18.96 -7.99
N LYS A 190 2.74 -18.34 -6.85
CA LYS A 190 3.43 -18.59 -5.60
C LYS A 190 3.44 -20.10 -5.32
N ARG A 191 4.63 -20.68 -5.22
CA ARG A 191 4.80 -22.08 -4.82
C ARG A 191 4.37 -22.23 -3.36
N ARG A 192 3.62 -23.29 -3.06
CA ARG A 192 3.41 -23.75 -1.68
C ARG A 192 4.76 -24.09 -1.05
N LYS A 193 4.81 -24.17 0.30
CA LYS A 193 5.99 -24.63 1.05
C LYS A 193 6.49 -26.05 0.65
N ASP A 194 5.62 -26.83 0.00
CA ASP A 194 5.90 -28.17 -0.55
C ASP A 194 6.46 -28.17 -1.98
N GLY A 195 6.75 -26.99 -2.54
CA GLY A 195 7.34 -26.85 -3.89
C GLY A 195 6.39 -27.08 -5.06
N LYS A 196 5.12 -27.47 -4.85
CA LYS A 196 4.16 -27.75 -5.91
C LYS A 196 3.46 -26.49 -6.39
N ALA A 197 3.44 -26.26 -7.71
CA ALA A 197 2.70 -25.17 -8.33
C ALA A 197 1.18 -25.41 -8.19
N TYR A 198 0.47 -24.39 -7.72
CA TYR A 198 -0.97 -24.47 -7.54
C TYR A 198 -1.68 -23.90 -8.76
N LEU A 199 -2.02 -24.76 -9.70
CA LEU A 199 -3.09 -24.52 -10.66
C LEU A 199 -4.37 -25.09 -10.04
N ARG A 200 -5.29 -24.23 -9.60
CA ARG A 200 -6.61 -24.67 -9.16
C ARG A 200 -7.31 -25.41 -10.32
N ARG A 201 -7.98 -26.50 -10.02
CA ARG A 201 -8.54 -27.49 -10.95
C ARG A 201 -9.45 -26.97 -12.09
N ASN A 202 -9.87 -25.70 -12.07
CA ASN A 202 -10.96 -25.20 -12.91
C ASN A 202 -10.53 -24.48 -14.21
N HIS A 203 -9.25 -24.47 -14.58
CA HIS A 203 -8.79 -23.75 -15.80
C HIS A 203 -7.66 -24.48 -16.50
N LYS A 204 -7.71 -25.81 -16.51
CA LYS A 204 -6.71 -26.63 -17.21
C LYS A 204 -6.83 -26.53 -18.73
N ASP A 205 -7.94 -26.04 -19.20
CA ASP A 205 -8.32 -25.94 -20.61
C ASP A 205 -7.87 -24.64 -21.27
N ILE A 206 -7.51 -23.59 -20.49
CA ILE A 206 -6.96 -22.35 -21.05
C ILE A 206 -5.43 -22.39 -20.99
N VAL A 207 -4.81 -22.44 -22.17
CA VAL A 207 -3.35 -22.50 -22.31
C VAL A 207 -2.70 -21.15 -22.51
N LYS A 208 -3.42 -20.18 -23.10
CA LYS A 208 -2.88 -18.86 -23.41
C LYS A 208 -3.94 -17.77 -23.31
N VAL A 209 -3.55 -16.61 -22.80
CA VAL A 209 -4.34 -15.37 -22.86
C VAL A 209 -3.38 -14.28 -23.33
N GLU A 210 -3.76 -13.59 -24.40
CA GLU A 210 -2.99 -12.51 -25.01
C GLU A 210 -3.84 -11.26 -25.09
N ARG A 211 -3.23 -10.10 -24.94
CA ARG A 211 -3.84 -8.83 -25.29
C ARG A 211 -3.50 -8.55 -26.76
N LEU A 212 -4.52 -8.37 -27.56
CA LEU A 212 -4.34 -7.91 -28.94
C LEU A 212 -4.06 -6.40 -28.86
N SER A 213 -3.00 -5.95 -29.52
CA SER A 213 -2.72 -4.52 -29.67
C SER A 213 -3.62 -3.95 -30.77
N ASP A 214 -4.01 -2.69 -30.62
CA ASP A 214 -4.84 -1.95 -31.62
C ASP A 214 -4.09 -1.71 -32.96
N GLU A 215 -2.96 -2.38 -33.21
CA GLU A 215 -2.08 -2.16 -34.37
C GLU A 215 -2.35 -3.07 -35.56
N GLU A 216 -3.33 -3.97 -35.47
CA GLU A 216 -3.69 -4.84 -36.61
C GLU A 216 -4.92 -4.37 -37.43
N GLU A 217 -5.41 -3.12 -37.21
CA GLU A 217 -6.37 -2.46 -38.10
C GLU A 217 -5.68 -1.35 -38.92
N LYS A 218 -4.83 -1.73 -39.87
CA LYS A 218 -4.44 -0.88 -40.99
C LYS A 218 -4.40 -1.66 -42.26
#